data_13033eb39cffe2def8ef89ce79322599
#
_entry.id   13033eb39cffe2def8ef89ce79322599
#
_cell.length_a   1.000
_cell.length_b   1.000
_cell.length_c   1.000
_cell.angle_alpha   90.00
_cell.angle_beta   90.00
_cell.angle_gamma   90.00
#
_symmetry.space_group_name_H-M   'P 1'
#
loop_
_entity.id
_entity.type
_entity.pdbx_description
1 polymer ?
#
loop_
_entity_poly.entity_id
_entity_poly.type
_entity_poly.pdbx_seq_one_letter_code
_entity_poly.pdbx_strand_id
1 'polypeptide(L)'
;MSRPITKEDVIQNKKKAIRSMNNILEALINDSSNKHLKKADLISYWLQSYAEFIRFEEKFNPSKLLAYTRGDIIRVNFGFRVGAELGGLHYAVVLDKKNPHNANTLMVVPLSSIKPNKAVHERDLSLGTEFYSLVST
;
A
#
# COMPACT_ATOMS: atom_id res chain seq x y z
N MET A 1 -34.97 -5.37 2.40
CA MET A 1 -34.21 -4.32 3.09
C MET A 1 -33.36 -4.97 4.18
N SER A 2 -32.04 -4.73 4.20
CA SER A 2 -31.18 -5.21 5.30
C SER A 2 -31.55 -4.45 6.59
N ARG A 3 -31.58 -5.14 7.73
CA ARG A 3 -31.80 -4.46 9.03
C ARG A 3 -30.68 -3.46 9.29
N PRO A 4 -30.95 -2.33 10.00
CA PRO A 4 -29.93 -1.38 10.37
C PRO A 4 -28.87 -2.04 11.28
N ILE A 5 -27.62 -1.65 11.09
CA ILE A 5 -26.48 -2.14 11.89
C ILE A 5 -26.58 -1.55 13.30
N THR A 6 -26.47 -2.38 14.32
CA THR A 6 -26.46 -1.95 15.73
C THR A 6 -25.04 -1.83 16.29
N LYS A 7 -24.88 -1.13 17.40
CA LYS A 7 -23.62 -1.03 18.13
C LYS A 7 -23.11 -2.40 18.56
N GLU A 8 -24.02 -3.28 18.97
CA GLU A 8 -23.74 -4.67 19.37
C GLU A 8 -23.18 -5.49 18.19
N ASP A 9 -23.76 -5.34 17.00
CA ASP A 9 -23.25 -5.97 15.79
C ASP A 9 -21.81 -5.54 15.50
N VAL A 10 -21.51 -4.25 15.60
CA VAL A 10 -20.16 -3.70 15.38
C VAL A 10 -19.17 -4.23 16.42
N ILE A 11 -19.57 -4.30 17.70
CA ILE A 11 -18.73 -4.84 18.77
C ILE A 11 -18.39 -6.31 18.51
N GLN A 12 -19.37 -7.11 18.10
CA GLN A 12 -19.14 -8.53 17.79
C GLN A 12 -18.25 -8.72 16.57
N ASN A 13 -18.48 -7.93 15.51
CA ASN A 13 -17.64 -7.96 14.30
C ASN A 13 -16.21 -7.53 14.61
N LYS A 14 -16.01 -6.49 15.41
CA LYS A 14 -14.69 -6.07 15.88
C LYS A 14 -13.96 -7.20 16.61
N LYS A 15 -14.63 -7.87 17.57
CA LYS A 15 -14.03 -8.99 18.31
C LYS A 15 -13.60 -10.13 17.38
N LYS A 16 -14.44 -10.48 16.39
CA LYS A 16 -14.13 -11.51 15.39
C LYS A 16 -12.94 -11.12 14.54
N ALA A 17 -12.90 -9.88 14.03
CA ALA A 17 -11.81 -9.39 13.19
C ALA A 17 -10.46 -9.41 13.93
N ILE A 18 -10.41 -8.88 15.15
CA ILE A 18 -9.20 -8.89 15.98
C ILE A 18 -8.74 -10.32 16.24
N ARG A 19 -9.66 -11.23 16.63
CA ARG A 19 -9.32 -12.65 16.88
C ARG A 19 -8.75 -13.32 15.62
N SER A 20 -9.39 -13.12 14.47
CA SER A 20 -8.92 -13.71 13.21
C SER A 20 -7.51 -13.22 12.84
N MET A 21 -7.24 -11.94 12.99
CA MET A 21 -5.92 -11.38 12.72
C MET A 21 -4.88 -11.90 13.72
N ASN A 22 -5.22 -11.92 15.01
CA ASN A 22 -4.33 -12.44 16.04
C ASN A 22 -3.95 -13.91 15.78
N ASN A 23 -4.92 -14.76 15.44
CA ASN A 23 -4.67 -16.17 15.14
C ASN A 23 -3.71 -16.35 13.95
N ILE A 24 -3.85 -15.53 12.91
CA ILE A 24 -2.94 -15.56 11.74
C ILE A 24 -1.52 -15.14 12.16
N LEU A 25 -1.39 -14.07 12.94
CA LEU A 25 -0.08 -13.59 13.40
C LEU A 25 0.59 -14.62 14.31
N GLU A 26 -0.13 -15.20 15.25
CA GLU A 26 0.40 -16.26 16.13
C GLU A 26 0.82 -17.51 15.34
N ALA A 27 0.03 -17.92 14.35
CA ALA A 27 0.41 -19.05 13.49
C ALA A 27 1.69 -18.78 12.71
N LEU A 28 1.87 -17.55 12.18
CA LEU A 28 3.09 -17.16 11.50
C LEU A 28 4.30 -17.04 12.42
N ILE A 29 4.10 -16.55 13.66
CA ILE A 29 5.17 -16.40 14.66
C ILE A 29 5.64 -17.76 15.18
N ASN A 30 4.71 -18.69 15.40
CA ASN A 30 5.01 -20.05 15.88
C ASN A 30 5.55 -20.97 14.79
N ASP A 31 5.49 -20.57 13.52
CA ASP A 31 6.18 -21.26 12.45
C ASP A 31 7.68 -20.97 12.52
N SER A 32 8.50 -22.01 12.53
CA SER A 32 9.95 -21.90 12.69
C SER A 32 10.68 -21.26 11.48
N SER A 33 9.96 -20.88 10.42
CA SER A 33 10.58 -20.31 9.24
C SER A 33 10.77 -18.78 9.36
N ASN A 34 12.00 -18.32 9.10
CA ASN A 34 12.31 -16.89 9.04
C ASN A 34 11.43 -16.12 8.05
N LYS A 35 10.93 -16.77 7.02
CA LYS A 35 10.02 -16.19 6.03
C LYS A 35 8.68 -15.82 6.66
N HIS A 36 8.11 -16.69 7.49
CA HIS A 36 6.84 -16.46 8.16
C HIS A 36 6.98 -15.43 9.29
N LEU A 37 8.06 -15.49 10.03
CA LEU A 37 8.36 -14.48 11.05
C LEU A 37 8.45 -13.08 10.44
N LYS A 38 9.20 -12.92 9.35
CA LYS A 38 9.28 -11.64 8.61
C LYS A 38 7.92 -11.20 8.06
N LYS A 39 7.08 -12.14 7.61
CA LYS A 39 5.72 -11.84 7.14
C LYS A 39 4.84 -11.32 8.28
N ALA A 40 4.90 -11.93 9.47
CA ALA A 40 4.17 -11.47 10.64
C ALA A 40 4.58 -10.06 11.07
N ASP A 41 5.89 -9.77 11.06
CA ASP A 41 6.43 -8.43 11.35
C ASP A 41 5.90 -7.37 10.37
N LEU A 42 5.97 -7.64 9.06
CA LEU A 42 5.45 -6.74 8.03
C LEU A 42 3.94 -6.49 8.16
N ILE A 43 3.15 -7.52 8.46
CA ILE A 43 1.71 -7.36 8.70
C ILE A 43 1.47 -6.49 9.92
N SER A 44 2.17 -6.75 11.02
CA SER A 44 2.02 -6.02 12.28
C SER A 44 2.37 -4.54 12.10
N TYR A 45 3.45 -4.25 11.41
CA TYR A 45 3.84 -2.87 11.08
C TYR A 45 2.80 -2.17 10.20
N TRP A 46 2.29 -2.89 9.18
CA TRP A 46 1.26 -2.35 8.30
C TRP A 46 -0.05 -2.05 9.03
N LEU A 47 -0.49 -2.92 9.93
CA LEU A 47 -1.71 -2.70 10.73
C LEU A 47 -1.61 -1.44 11.60
N GLN A 48 -0.44 -1.16 12.18
CA GLN A 48 -0.19 0.06 12.94
C GLN A 48 -0.31 1.29 12.02
N SER A 49 0.35 1.25 10.86
CA SER A 49 0.28 2.34 9.87
C SER A 49 -1.14 2.56 9.36
N TYR A 50 -1.88 1.48 9.10
CA TYR A 50 -3.26 1.54 8.63
C TYR A 50 -4.20 2.17 9.66
N ALA A 51 -4.01 1.84 10.94
CA ALA A 51 -4.77 2.47 12.03
C ALA A 51 -4.52 3.99 12.11
N GLU A 52 -3.27 4.44 11.88
CA GLU A 52 -2.97 5.87 11.80
C GLU A 52 -3.63 6.52 10.58
N PHE A 53 -3.63 5.88 9.41
CA PHE A 53 -4.30 6.43 8.23
C PHE A 53 -5.80 6.61 8.47
N ILE A 54 -6.49 5.64 9.07
CA ILE A 54 -7.91 5.75 9.44
C ILE A 54 -8.13 6.93 10.41
N ARG A 55 -7.24 7.12 11.38
CA ARG A 55 -7.33 8.23 12.34
C ARG A 55 -7.20 9.60 11.68
N PHE A 56 -6.38 9.69 10.62
CA PHE A 56 -6.15 10.94 9.90
C PHE A 56 -7.13 11.19 8.76
N GLU A 57 -7.88 10.19 8.31
CA GLU A 57 -8.77 10.29 7.15
C GLU A 57 -9.74 11.47 7.26
N GLU A 58 -10.41 11.65 8.39
CA GLU A 58 -11.37 12.74 8.60
C GLU A 58 -10.72 14.13 8.60
N LYS A 59 -9.41 14.21 8.85
CA LYS A 59 -8.63 15.46 8.89
C LYS A 59 -7.83 15.67 7.61
N PHE A 60 -7.92 14.73 6.67
CA PHE A 60 -7.17 14.82 5.43
C PHE A 60 -7.65 15.99 4.58
N ASN A 61 -6.72 16.85 4.19
CA ASN A 61 -7.00 17.99 3.33
C ASN A 61 -6.05 17.95 2.12
N PRO A 62 -6.53 17.52 0.94
CA PRO A 62 -5.69 17.41 -0.26
C PRO A 62 -5.12 18.75 -0.71
N SER A 63 -5.76 19.89 -0.42
CA SER A 63 -5.26 21.22 -0.79
C SER A 63 -3.94 21.60 -0.10
N LYS A 64 -3.53 20.85 0.93
CA LYS A 64 -2.22 21.02 1.59
C LYS A 64 -1.11 20.19 0.95
N LEU A 65 -1.46 19.32 0.01
CA LEU A 65 -0.49 18.52 -0.74
C LEU A 65 0.03 19.29 -1.96
N LEU A 66 1.11 18.76 -2.52
CA LEU A 66 1.63 19.28 -3.79
C LEU A 66 0.63 19.02 -4.92
N ALA A 67 0.54 19.95 -5.85
CA ALA A 67 -0.17 19.72 -7.10
C ALA A 67 0.70 18.84 -8.00
N TYR A 68 0.20 17.65 -8.33
CA TYR A 68 0.90 16.70 -9.18
C TYR A 68 0.48 16.85 -10.64
N THR A 69 1.41 16.63 -11.54
CA THR A 69 1.19 16.63 -13.00
C THR A 69 1.68 15.33 -13.61
N ARG A 70 1.23 15.05 -14.82
CA ARG A 70 1.66 13.86 -15.56
C ARG A 70 3.17 13.83 -15.73
N GLY A 71 3.77 12.69 -15.39
CA GLY A 71 5.21 12.48 -15.48
C GLY A 71 5.95 12.70 -14.16
N ASP A 72 5.30 13.31 -13.14
CA ASP A 72 5.91 13.41 -11.81
C ASP A 72 6.20 12.03 -11.26
N ILE A 73 7.36 11.86 -10.64
CA ILE A 73 7.75 10.64 -9.94
C ILE A 73 7.57 10.85 -8.46
N ILE A 74 6.74 10.02 -7.85
CA ILE A 74 6.41 10.09 -6.43
C ILE A 74 6.69 8.78 -5.73
N ARG A 75 6.88 8.84 -4.43
CA ARG A 75 7.00 7.66 -3.57
C ARG A 75 5.66 7.30 -2.98
N VAL A 76 5.20 6.07 -3.23
CA VAL A 76 3.89 5.57 -2.79
C VAL A 76 4.07 4.34 -1.90
N ASN A 77 3.41 4.32 -0.76
CA ASN A 77 3.30 3.14 0.07
C ASN A 77 2.01 2.38 -0.30
N PHE A 78 2.17 1.26 -1.02
CA PHE A 78 1.06 0.39 -1.41
C PHE A 78 0.60 -0.55 -0.29
N GLY A 79 1.20 -0.47 0.88
CA GLY A 79 0.81 -1.26 2.03
C GLY A 79 1.28 -2.71 1.98
N PHE A 80 0.67 -3.53 2.84
CA PHE A 80 0.93 -4.97 2.85
C PHE A 80 0.15 -5.65 1.73
N ARG A 81 0.87 -6.41 0.91
CA ARG A 81 0.28 -7.13 -0.24
C ARG A 81 -0.32 -8.47 0.14
N VAL A 82 -1.38 -8.85 -0.55
CA VAL A 82 -1.93 -10.22 -0.51
C VAL A 82 -1.70 -10.88 -1.88
N GLY A 83 -1.10 -12.07 -1.87
CA GLY A 83 -0.81 -12.80 -3.11
C GLY A 83 0.17 -12.09 -4.03
N ALA A 84 -0.23 -11.87 -5.28
CA ALA A 84 0.60 -11.27 -6.34
C ALA A 84 0.45 -9.73 -6.45
N GLU A 85 -0.30 -9.11 -5.55
CA GLU A 85 -0.45 -7.65 -5.53
C GLU A 85 0.89 -6.93 -5.31
N LEU A 86 1.00 -5.72 -5.83
CA LEU A 86 2.12 -4.86 -5.48
C LEU A 86 1.96 -4.38 -4.04
N GLY A 87 3.03 -4.41 -3.27
CA GLY A 87 3.00 -3.94 -1.89
C GLY A 87 4.33 -3.33 -1.46
N GLY A 88 4.29 -2.58 -0.37
CA GLY A 88 5.44 -1.87 0.16
C GLY A 88 5.63 -0.50 -0.51
N LEU A 89 6.82 0.03 -0.34
CA LEU A 89 7.18 1.37 -0.79
C LEU A 89 7.80 1.30 -2.19
N HIS A 90 7.17 1.97 -3.15
CA HIS A 90 7.63 2.04 -4.54
C HIS A 90 7.62 3.46 -5.06
N TYR A 91 8.46 3.73 -6.06
CA TYR A 91 8.26 4.89 -6.90
C TYR A 91 7.12 4.63 -7.89
N ALA A 92 6.43 5.69 -8.27
CA ALA A 92 5.34 5.64 -9.24
C ALA A 92 5.33 6.90 -10.09
N VAL A 93 4.91 6.76 -11.33
CA VAL A 93 4.73 7.88 -12.26
C VAL A 93 3.28 8.31 -12.23
N VAL A 94 3.04 9.59 -12.08
CA VAL A 94 1.71 10.21 -12.15
C VAL A 94 1.19 10.20 -13.57
N LEU A 95 -0.03 9.72 -13.76
CA LEU A 95 -0.71 9.67 -15.06
C LEU A 95 -1.69 10.84 -15.28
N ASP A 96 -2.18 11.46 -14.22
CA ASP A 96 -3.11 12.56 -14.32
C ASP A 96 -2.48 13.74 -15.05
N LYS A 97 -3.14 14.23 -16.10
CA LYS A 97 -2.64 15.35 -16.89
C LYS A 97 -2.51 16.62 -16.05
N LYS A 98 -3.50 16.89 -15.22
CA LYS A 98 -3.51 17.90 -14.17
C LYS A 98 -4.32 17.33 -13.02
N ASN A 99 -3.71 17.16 -11.87
CA ASN A 99 -4.46 16.77 -10.68
C ASN A 99 -4.96 18.04 -9.98
N PRO A 100 -6.27 18.25 -9.85
CA PRO A 100 -6.81 19.39 -9.12
C PRO A 100 -6.27 19.42 -7.69
N HIS A 101 -5.98 20.61 -7.18
CA HIS A 101 -5.40 20.81 -5.84
C HIS A 101 -6.28 20.26 -4.71
N ASN A 102 -7.57 20.07 -4.97
CA ASN A 102 -8.54 19.49 -4.03
C ASN A 102 -8.88 18.02 -4.33
N ALA A 103 -8.20 17.38 -5.29
CA ALA A 103 -8.41 15.95 -5.55
C ALA A 103 -7.84 15.12 -4.42
N ASN A 104 -8.63 14.17 -3.93
CA ASN A 104 -8.24 13.21 -2.90
C ASN A 104 -7.76 11.87 -3.49
N THR A 105 -7.69 11.77 -4.81
CA THR A 105 -7.19 10.60 -5.54
C THR A 105 -6.16 11.01 -6.56
N LEU A 106 -5.25 10.10 -6.88
CA LEU A 106 -4.20 10.28 -7.87
C LEU A 106 -4.02 8.97 -8.65
N MET A 107 -4.01 9.06 -9.98
CA MET A 107 -3.75 7.90 -10.83
C MET A 107 -2.25 7.77 -11.06
N VAL A 108 -1.70 6.60 -10.75
CA VAL A 108 -0.27 6.34 -10.85
C VAL A 108 0.03 4.99 -11.49
N VAL A 109 1.21 4.88 -12.13
CA VAL A 109 1.79 3.59 -12.53
C VAL A 109 3.02 3.33 -11.66
N PRO A 110 3.06 2.21 -10.93
CA PRO A 110 4.21 1.89 -10.10
C PRO A 110 5.43 1.55 -10.95
N LEU A 111 6.60 1.92 -10.43
CA LEU A 111 7.90 1.56 -10.98
C LEU A 111 8.49 0.41 -10.18
N SER A 112 9.13 -0.51 -10.88
CA SER A 112 9.92 -1.58 -10.26
C SER A 112 11.32 -1.62 -10.87
N SER A 113 12.33 -1.94 -10.06
CA SER A 113 13.69 -2.11 -10.55
C SER A 113 13.84 -3.39 -11.36
N ILE A 114 14.49 -3.32 -12.50
CA ILE A 114 14.90 -4.49 -13.27
C ILE A 114 16.04 -5.14 -12.49
N LYS A 115 15.84 -6.40 -12.07
CA LYS A 115 16.88 -7.16 -11.38
C LYS A 115 17.89 -7.69 -12.38
N PRO A 116 19.21 -7.69 -12.06
CA PRO A 116 20.20 -8.35 -12.88
C PRO A 116 19.79 -9.79 -13.18
N ASN A 117 19.98 -10.24 -14.40
CA ASN A 117 19.67 -11.60 -14.87
C ASN A 117 18.17 -12.01 -14.83
N LYS A 118 17.26 -11.06 -14.71
CA LYS A 118 15.82 -11.31 -14.85
C LYS A 118 15.30 -10.64 -16.12
N ALA A 119 14.69 -11.43 -17.00
CA ALA A 119 14.00 -10.87 -18.16
C ALA A 119 12.88 -9.93 -17.71
N VAL A 120 12.68 -8.84 -18.44
CA VAL A 120 11.53 -7.95 -18.25
C VAL A 120 10.27 -8.76 -18.56
N HIS A 121 9.29 -8.72 -17.67
CA HIS A 121 8.04 -9.45 -17.89
C HIS A 121 7.29 -8.83 -19.08
N GLU A 122 6.58 -9.63 -19.85
CA GLU A 122 5.80 -9.17 -21.02
C GLU A 122 4.80 -8.04 -20.73
N ARG A 123 4.36 -7.92 -19.47
CA ARG A 123 3.45 -6.87 -19.00
C ARG A 123 4.16 -5.65 -18.44
N ASP A 124 5.49 -5.67 -18.39
CA ASP A 124 6.30 -4.56 -17.88
C ASP A 124 6.83 -3.76 -19.08
N LEU A 125 6.75 -2.45 -18.99
CA LEU A 125 7.37 -1.55 -19.95
C LEU A 125 8.76 -1.15 -19.43
N SER A 126 9.81 -1.50 -20.19
CA SER A 126 11.16 -1.03 -19.87
C SER A 126 11.30 0.46 -20.18
N LEU A 127 11.65 1.26 -19.17
CA LEU A 127 11.94 2.69 -19.32
C LEU A 127 13.42 2.97 -19.69
N GLY A 128 14.24 1.89 -19.83
CA GLY A 128 15.68 2.04 -20.03
C GLY A 128 16.41 2.46 -18.75
N THR A 129 17.64 2.91 -18.92
CA THR A 129 18.50 3.36 -17.80
C THR A 129 18.56 4.89 -17.65
N GLU A 130 17.94 5.63 -18.54
CA GLU A 130 18.02 7.09 -18.59
C GLU A 130 17.47 7.78 -17.35
N PHE A 131 16.51 7.15 -16.68
CA PHE A 131 15.89 7.69 -15.47
C PHE A 131 16.52 7.17 -14.17
N TYR A 132 17.53 6.32 -14.25
CA TYR A 132 18.12 5.68 -13.07
C TYR A 132 18.72 6.69 -12.07
N SER A 133 19.32 7.74 -12.57
CA SER A 133 19.88 8.83 -11.74
C SER A 133 18.82 9.66 -11.04
N LEU A 134 17.57 9.66 -11.50
CA LEU A 134 16.47 10.43 -10.91
C LEU A 134 15.78 9.69 -9.75
N VAL A 135 15.94 8.36 -9.67
CA VAL A 135 15.24 7.51 -8.68
C VAL A 135 16.18 6.78 -7.72
N SER A 136 17.48 6.91 -7.88
CA SER A 136 18.50 6.19 -7.10
C SER A 136 19.11 6.99 -5.96
N THR A 137 18.49 8.09 -5.55
CA THR A 137 18.89 8.88 -4.37
C THR A 137 18.12 8.51 -3.12
#